data_0cc3d41149ff1649a4c09dc379769929
#
_entry.id   0cc3d41149ff1649a4c09dc379769929
#
_cell.length_a   1.000
_cell.length_b   1.000
_cell.length_c   1.000
_cell.angle_alpha   90.00
_cell.angle_beta   90.00
_cell.angle_gamma   90.00
#
_symmetry.space_group_name_H-M   'P 1'
#
loop_
_entity.id
_entity.type
_entity.pdbx_description
1 polymer ?
#
loop_
_entity_poly.entity_id
_entity_poly.type
_entity_poly.pdbx_seq_one_letter_code
_entity_poly.pdbx_strand_id
1 'polypeptide(L)'
;MQLPAGPDEDVANPFEVQLRAATGDINRLREIYETKRATYNEKGKALLLDPDFAGMQPDAILARLVAKEPGYEDPRHSLVVWARPSPSVKALVAQMQARLTAIAPHLWTMPIEELHTTVLEVAFKLPAEEITALIERIGSELARRLVELPAERVALGEPQLSIDDGAVAMNFIPAVSASGYSYHHLRRDAWAKLGDAGVKIESRYAVPSAHITIARIVSTEDHLSAEAVRRWVALLEELNVWLRREWWTPDSGLEWVVGKDRGLVFHGGRVWYGLGEHVVAVGESYAS
;
A
#
# COMPACT_ATOMS: atom_id res chain seq x y z
N MET A 1 -4.61 -4.07 -14.93
CA MET A 1 -5.58 -5.19 -15.01
C MET A 1 -6.77 -4.86 -14.12
N GLN A 2 -7.95 -4.63 -14.73
CA GLN A 2 -9.18 -4.33 -14.00
C GLN A 2 -9.68 -5.61 -13.34
N LEU A 3 -9.75 -5.61 -12.00
CA LEU A 3 -10.52 -6.64 -11.29
C LEU A 3 -12.01 -6.38 -11.53
N PRO A 4 -12.83 -7.42 -11.77
CA PRO A 4 -14.27 -7.23 -11.89
C PRO A 4 -14.82 -6.70 -10.57
N ALA A 5 -15.37 -5.51 -10.59
CA ALA A 5 -16.29 -5.06 -9.58
C ALA A 5 -17.57 -5.87 -9.74
N GLY A 6 -17.84 -6.79 -8.81
CA GLY A 6 -19.18 -7.25 -8.55
C GLY A 6 -19.70 -6.41 -7.40
N PRO A 7 -20.58 -5.46 -7.63
CA PRO A 7 -21.23 -4.80 -6.54
C PRO A 7 -22.45 -5.58 -6.11
N ASP A 8 -22.54 -5.91 -4.84
CA ASP A 8 -23.83 -5.86 -4.18
C ASP A 8 -24.22 -4.38 -4.15
N GLU A 9 -25.20 -3.97 -4.96
CA GLU A 9 -25.65 -2.59 -5.15
C GLU A 9 -26.13 -1.92 -3.85
N ASP A 10 -26.23 -2.65 -2.75
CA ASP A 10 -26.71 -2.18 -1.44
C ASP A 10 -25.59 -1.80 -0.45
N VAL A 11 -24.31 -1.90 -0.78
CA VAL A 11 -23.22 -1.60 0.15
C VAL A 11 -22.55 -0.29 -0.22
N ALA A 12 -23.03 0.80 0.36
CA ALA A 12 -22.48 2.15 0.14
C ALA A 12 -20.99 2.27 0.52
N ASN A 13 -20.50 1.48 1.49
CA ASN A 13 -19.11 1.43 1.92
C ASN A 13 -18.44 0.13 1.45
N PRO A 14 -17.49 0.20 0.51
CA PRO A 14 -16.91 -1.02 -0.11
C PRO A 14 -16.08 -1.86 0.87
N PHE A 15 -15.65 -1.32 2.00
CA PHE A 15 -14.92 -2.07 3.03
C PHE A 15 -15.84 -2.95 3.88
N GLU A 16 -17.15 -2.72 3.88
CA GLU A 16 -18.11 -3.57 4.57
C GLU A 16 -18.21 -4.97 3.96
N VAL A 17 -17.92 -5.13 2.67
CA VAL A 17 -18.01 -6.42 1.96
C VAL A 17 -17.17 -7.49 2.66
N GLN A 18 -15.89 -7.19 2.94
CA GLN A 18 -14.99 -8.13 3.60
C GLN A 18 -15.31 -8.32 5.07
N LEU A 19 -15.77 -7.27 5.76
CA LEU A 19 -16.19 -7.37 7.16
C LEU A 19 -17.44 -8.24 7.33
N ARG A 20 -18.42 -8.11 6.44
CA ARG A 20 -19.60 -8.99 6.38
C ARG A 20 -19.22 -10.43 6.06
N ALA A 21 -18.33 -10.65 5.08
CA ALA A 21 -17.82 -11.98 4.75
C ALA A 21 -17.06 -12.63 5.91
N ALA A 22 -16.35 -11.83 6.70
CA ALA A 22 -15.65 -12.29 7.90
C ALA A 22 -16.57 -12.52 9.10
N THR A 23 -17.83 -12.03 9.07
CA THR A 23 -18.83 -12.21 10.14
C THR A 23 -18.35 -11.79 11.55
N GLY A 24 -17.49 -10.75 11.62
CA GLY A 24 -16.88 -10.27 12.86
C GLY A 24 -15.71 -11.12 13.39
N ASP A 25 -15.33 -12.18 12.67
CA ASP A 25 -14.18 -13.02 13.04
C ASP A 25 -12.90 -12.49 12.40
N ILE A 26 -11.96 -12.04 13.24
CA ILE A 26 -10.67 -11.51 12.81
C ILE A 26 -9.84 -12.56 12.06
N ASN A 27 -9.94 -13.83 12.41
CA ASN A 27 -9.18 -14.89 11.72
C ASN A 27 -9.69 -15.08 10.27
N ARG A 28 -11.00 -15.04 10.06
CA ARG A 28 -11.59 -15.06 8.71
C ARG A 28 -11.18 -13.82 7.90
N LEU A 29 -11.14 -12.64 8.52
CA LEU A 29 -10.63 -11.44 7.84
C LEU A 29 -9.17 -11.60 7.42
N ARG A 30 -8.32 -12.18 8.28
CA ARG A 30 -6.92 -12.49 7.99
C ARG A 30 -6.80 -13.48 6.83
N GLU A 31 -7.64 -14.53 6.80
CA GLU A 31 -7.69 -15.49 5.68
C GLU A 31 -8.07 -14.81 4.36
N ILE A 32 -8.98 -13.83 4.37
CA ILE A 32 -9.33 -13.04 3.18
C ILE A 32 -8.09 -12.26 2.67
N TYR A 33 -7.34 -11.62 3.57
CA TYR A 33 -6.11 -10.91 3.20
C TYR A 33 -5.03 -11.87 2.67
N GLU A 34 -4.82 -13.00 3.36
CA GLU A 34 -3.86 -14.03 2.95
C GLU A 34 -4.21 -14.61 1.59
N THR A 35 -5.45 -15.02 1.38
CA THR A 35 -5.93 -15.55 0.09
C THR A 35 -5.71 -14.55 -1.03
N LYS A 36 -5.96 -13.25 -0.75
CA LYS A 36 -5.77 -12.19 -1.74
C LYS A 36 -4.30 -12.05 -2.15
N ARG A 37 -3.37 -11.96 -1.19
CA ARG A 37 -1.94 -11.79 -1.50
C ARG A 37 -1.33 -13.05 -2.11
N ALA A 38 -1.74 -14.25 -1.65
CA ALA A 38 -1.30 -15.51 -2.23
C ALA A 38 -1.75 -15.64 -3.70
N THR A 39 -3.03 -15.40 -3.97
CA THR A 39 -3.56 -15.41 -5.35
C THR A 39 -2.86 -14.38 -6.25
N TYR A 40 -2.54 -13.20 -5.70
CA TYR A 40 -1.81 -12.18 -6.45
C TYR A 40 -0.41 -12.67 -6.83
N ASN A 41 0.33 -13.24 -5.87
CA ASN A 41 1.67 -13.75 -6.10
C ASN A 41 1.70 -14.94 -7.07
N GLU A 42 0.75 -15.87 -6.96
CA GLU A 42 0.64 -16.99 -7.91
C GLU A 42 0.41 -16.50 -9.34
N LYS A 43 -0.47 -15.50 -9.52
CA LYS A 43 -0.71 -14.89 -10.83
C LYS A 43 0.51 -14.15 -11.37
N GLY A 44 1.18 -13.38 -10.53
CA GLY A 44 2.41 -12.67 -10.89
C GLY A 44 3.52 -13.64 -11.27
N LYS A 45 3.72 -14.70 -10.48
CA LYS A 45 4.68 -15.76 -10.79
C LYS A 45 4.35 -16.47 -12.11
N ALA A 46 3.09 -16.84 -12.32
CA ALA A 46 2.67 -17.48 -13.56
C ALA A 46 2.91 -16.59 -14.78
N LEU A 47 2.62 -15.27 -14.66
CA LEU A 47 2.90 -14.29 -15.72
C LEU A 47 4.38 -14.19 -16.03
N LEU A 48 5.22 -14.00 -15.01
CA LEU A 48 6.67 -13.77 -15.18
C LEU A 48 7.40 -15.02 -15.72
N LEU A 49 6.90 -16.22 -15.43
CA LEU A 49 7.48 -17.48 -15.88
C LEU A 49 6.85 -18.01 -17.16
N ASP A 50 5.88 -17.30 -17.74
CA ASP A 50 5.27 -17.66 -19.01
C ASP A 50 6.32 -17.61 -20.13
N PRO A 51 6.44 -18.62 -21.01
CA PRO A 51 7.34 -18.58 -22.17
C PRO A 51 7.12 -17.37 -23.10
N ASP A 52 5.87 -16.89 -23.16
CA ASP A 52 5.45 -15.75 -24.00
C ASP A 52 5.41 -14.42 -23.20
N PHE A 53 6.06 -14.37 -22.03
CA PHE A 53 6.11 -13.15 -21.21
C PHE A 53 6.70 -11.98 -22.00
N ALA A 54 5.91 -10.92 -22.18
CA ALA A 54 6.27 -9.75 -22.99
C ALA A 54 7.37 -8.85 -22.36
N GLY A 55 7.81 -9.15 -21.15
CA GLY A 55 8.84 -8.40 -20.41
C GLY A 55 8.27 -7.51 -19.29
N MET A 56 9.17 -7.08 -18.42
CA MET A 56 8.83 -6.19 -17.31
C MET A 56 8.17 -4.90 -17.80
N GLN A 57 7.31 -4.32 -16.98
CA GLN A 57 6.55 -3.10 -17.26
C GLN A 57 7.12 -1.90 -16.49
N PRO A 58 8.08 -1.14 -17.05
CA PRO A 58 8.63 0.03 -16.38
C PRO A 58 7.56 1.09 -16.10
N ASP A 59 7.64 1.70 -14.94
CA ASP A 59 6.85 2.91 -14.63
C ASP A 59 7.39 4.08 -15.45
N ALA A 60 6.74 4.35 -16.59
CA ALA A 60 7.20 5.34 -17.57
C ALA A 60 7.28 6.77 -16.99
N ILE A 61 6.39 7.12 -16.05
CA ILE A 61 6.41 8.44 -15.42
C ILE A 61 7.61 8.53 -14.47
N LEU A 62 7.78 7.51 -13.63
CA LEU A 62 8.91 7.46 -12.69
C LEU A 62 10.26 7.41 -13.42
N ALA A 63 10.36 6.64 -14.51
CA ALA A 63 11.57 6.58 -15.34
C ALA A 63 12.00 7.97 -15.84
N ARG A 64 11.06 8.79 -16.32
CA ARG A 64 11.33 10.17 -16.75
C ARG A 64 11.73 11.08 -15.59
N LEU A 65 11.10 10.91 -14.40
CA LEU A 65 11.47 11.65 -13.19
C LEU A 65 12.88 11.28 -12.70
N VAL A 66 13.21 9.99 -12.70
CA VAL A 66 14.56 9.49 -12.33
C VAL A 66 15.62 9.99 -13.31
N ALA A 67 15.30 10.01 -14.60
CA ALA A 67 16.16 10.57 -15.64
C ALA A 67 16.29 12.11 -15.57
N LYS A 68 15.52 12.78 -14.70
CA LYS A 68 15.48 14.25 -14.58
C LYS A 68 15.21 14.93 -15.91
N GLU A 69 14.26 14.40 -16.67
CA GLU A 69 13.92 14.94 -17.99
C GLU A 69 13.54 16.43 -17.88
N PRO A 70 14.21 17.33 -18.63
CA PRO A 70 13.99 18.77 -18.50
C PRO A 70 12.52 19.16 -18.73
N GLY A 71 11.93 19.90 -17.78
CA GLY A 71 10.55 20.39 -17.88
C GLY A 71 9.48 19.32 -17.65
N TYR A 72 9.87 18.09 -17.31
CA TYR A 72 8.90 17.05 -17.02
C TYR A 72 8.50 17.03 -15.54
N GLU A 73 7.19 17.01 -15.29
CA GLU A 73 6.59 16.85 -13.96
C GLU A 73 5.50 15.78 -14.02
N ASP A 74 5.27 15.08 -12.91
CA ASP A 74 4.15 14.14 -12.80
C ASP A 74 2.82 14.91 -12.86
N PRO A 75 1.96 14.68 -13.87
CA PRO A 75 0.71 15.42 -14.01
C PRO A 75 -0.39 14.94 -13.06
N ARG A 76 -0.16 13.84 -12.33
CA ARG A 76 -1.18 13.15 -11.53
C ARG A 76 -1.20 13.69 -10.11
N HIS A 77 -2.32 14.24 -9.68
CA HIS A 77 -2.55 14.59 -8.29
C HIS A 77 -3.58 13.63 -7.68
N SER A 78 -3.41 13.34 -6.42
CA SER A 78 -4.30 12.47 -5.65
C SER A 78 -4.48 13.02 -4.24
N LEU A 79 -5.46 12.49 -3.51
CA LEU A 79 -5.73 12.86 -2.13
C LEU A 79 -5.87 11.59 -1.31
N VAL A 80 -5.03 11.42 -0.29
CA VAL A 80 -4.84 10.14 0.40
C VAL A 80 -4.64 10.30 1.90
N VAL A 81 -5.10 9.32 2.66
CA VAL A 81 -4.73 9.14 4.08
C VAL A 81 -3.68 8.04 4.17
N TRP A 82 -2.53 8.37 4.72
CA TRP A 82 -1.41 7.46 4.90
C TRP A 82 -1.12 7.12 6.35
N ALA A 83 -0.58 5.92 6.56
CA ALA A 83 0.15 5.56 7.76
C ALA A 83 1.63 5.32 7.40
N ARG A 84 2.53 5.88 8.20
CA ARG A 84 3.98 5.68 8.05
C ARG A 84 4.41 4.44 8.85
N PRO A 85 5.32 3.60 8.31
CA PRO A 85 5.79 2.40 9.00
C PRO A 85 6.68 2.74 10.19
N SER A 86 6.68 1.80 11.16
CA SER A 86 7.57 1.86 12.33
C SER A 86 9.05 1.77 11.94
N PRO A 87 9.97 2.19 12.82
CA PRO A 87 11.42 2.05 12.58
C PRO A 87 11.84 0.61 12.26
N SER A 88 11.25 -0.39 12.92
CA SER A 88 11.52 -1.82 12.65
C SER A 88 11.09 -2.24 11.25
N VAL A 89 9.92 -1.80 10.78
CA VAL A 89 9.46 -2.05 9.40
C VAL A 89 10.33 -1.32 8.38
N LYS A 90 10.74 -0.07 8.67
CA LYS A 90 11.68 0.66 7.82
C LYS A 90 13.02 -0.07 7.67
N ALA A 91 13.57 -0.58 8.76
CA ALA A 91 14.80 -1.35 8.75
C ALA A 91 14.66 -2.66 7.95
N LEU A 92 13.53 -3.36 8.08
CA LEU A 92 13.23 -4.55 7.29
C LEU A 92 13.12 -4.21 5.79
N VAL A 93 12.43 -3.14 5.43
CA VAL A 93 12.33 -2.69 4.03
C VAL A 93 13.71 -2.38 3.46
N ALA A 94 14.57 -1.66 4.21
CA ALA A 94 15.94 -1.37 3.77
C ALA A 94 16.75 -2.65 3.47
N GLN A 95 16.59 -3.70 4.29
CA GLN A 95 17.22 -5.00 4.02
C GLN A 95 16.68 -5.63 2.73
N MET A 96 15.38 -5.56 2.49
CA MET A 96 14.78 -6.10 1.26
C MET A 96 15.26 -5.32 0.04
N GLN A 97 15.25 -4.00 0.10
CA GLN A 97 15.76 -3.15 -0.99
C GLN A 97 17.22 -3.48 -1.34
N ALA A 98 18.09 -3.65 -0.32
CA ALA A 98 19.49 -4.02 -0.55
C ALA A 98 19.63 -5.37 -1.25
N ARG A 99 18.83 -6.38 -0.88
CA ARG A 99 18.83 -7.70 -1.53
C ARG A 99 18.31 -7.66 -2.96
N LEU A 100 17.26 -6.87 -3.21
CA LEU A 100 16.68 -6.70 -4.54
C LEU A 100 17.65 -5.99 -5.50
N THR A 101 18.27 -4.88 -5.05
CA THR A 101 19.21 -4.10 -5.87
C THR A 101 20.52 -4.82 -6.12
N ALA A 102 20.88 -5.84 -5.31
CA ALA A 102 22.07 -6.67 -5.57
C ALA A 102 21.98 -7.46 -6.89
N ILE A 103 20.77 -7.79 -7.36
CA ILE A 103 20.56 -8.50 -8.63
C ILE A 103 19.84 -7.66 -9.69
N ALA A 104 19.24 -6.54 -9.28
CA ALA A 104 18.55 -5.60 -10.16
C ALA A 104 18.99 -4.16 -9.84
N PRO A 105 20.22 -3.76 -10.25
CA PRO A 105 20.81 -2.46 -9.89
C PRO A 105 20.07 -1.25 -10.50
N HIS A 106 19.28 -1.43 -11.56
CA HIS A 106 18.47 -0.35 -12.16
C HIS A 106 17.07 -0.23 -11.51
N LEU A 107 16.80 -1.03 -10.49
CA LEU A 107 15.56 -0.93 -9.74
C LEU A 107 15.49 0.40 -8.97
N TRP A 108 14.42 1.15 -9.13
CA TRP A 108 14.17 2.30 -8.27
C TRP A 108 13.63 1.82 -6.91
N THR A 109 14.22 2.28 -5.83
CA THR A 109 13.75 1.98 -4.46
C THR A 109 13.07 3.20 -3.86
N MET A 110 11.93 2.95 -3.19
CA MET A 110 11.24 4.01 -2.44
C MET A 110 12.17 4.51 -1.32
N PRO A 111 12.39 5.83 -1.21
CA PRO A 111 13.16 6.37 -0.08
C PRO A 111 12.54 5.94 1.25
N ILE A 112 13.37 5.54 2.21
CA ILE A 112 12.92 4.97 3.49
C ILE A 112 11.98 5.92 4.25
N GLU A 113 12.25 7.23 4.19
CA GLU A 113 11.41 8.22 4.87
C GLU A 113 10.07 8.46 4.17
N GLU A 114 9.94 8.04 2.91
CA GLU A 114 8.73 8.18 2.12
C GLU A 114 7.84 6.92 2.10
N LEU A 115 8.29 5.86 2.76
CA LEU A 115 7.50 4.64 2.90
C LEU A 115 6.16 4.91 3.58
N HIS A 116 5.11 4.36 3.02
CA HIS A 116 3.74 4.51 3.53
C HIS A 116 2.85 3.34 3.15
N THR A 117 1.79 3.13 3.90
CA THR A 117 0.62 2.37 3.46
C THR A 117 -0.57 3.30 3.32
N THR A 118 -1.38 3.08 2.30
CA THR A 118 -2.59 3.88 2.05
C THR A 118 -3.75 3.32 2.87
N VAL A 119 -4.17 4.08 3.87
CA VAL A 119 -5.39 3.79 4.65
C VAL A 119 -6.61 4.04 3.77
N LEU A 120 -6.68 5.21 3.14
CA LEU A 120 -7.76 5.57 2.23
C LEU A 120 -7.23 6.44 1.09
N GLU A 121 -7.61 6.10 -0.13
CA GLU A 121 -7.46 6.96 -1.31
C GLU A 121 -8.79 7.67 -1.53
N VAL A 122 -8.81 8.97 -1.33
CA VAL A 122 -10.03 9.81 -1.46
C VAL A 122 -10.26 10.19 -2.92
N ALA A 123 -9.19 10.59 -3.60
CA ALA A 123 -9.21 10.96 -5.00
C ALA A 123 -7.95 10.51 -5.72
N PHE A 124 -8.05 10.21 -7.01
CA PHE A 124 -7.04 9.54 -7.79
C PHE A 124 -6.87 10.16 -9.17
N LYS A 125 -5.64 10.58 -9.50
CA LYS A 125 -5.26 11.13 -10.83
C LYS A 125 -6.14 12.30 -11.31
N LEU A 126 -6.52 13.17 -10.41
CA LEU A 126 -7.23 14.39 -10.77
C LEU A 126 -6.26 15.54 -11.14
N PRO A 127 -6.73 16.58 -11.83
CA PRO A 127 -6.02 17.85 -11.96
C PRO A 127 -5.75 18.50 -10.60
N ALA A 128 -4.72 19.34 -10.51
CA ALA A 128 -4.32 19.99 -9.25
C ALA A 128 -5.44 20.86 -8.67
N GLU A 129 -6.14 21.58 -9.53
CA GLU A 129 -7.26 22.46 -9.15
C GLU A 129 -8.44 21.68 -8.56
N GLU A 130 -8.72 20.47 -9.06
CA GLU A 130 -9.79 19.61 -8.51
C GLU A 130 -9.42 19.08 -7.13
N ILE A 131 -8.14 18.71 -6.91
CA ILE A 131 -7.64 18.31 -5.60
C ILE A 131 -7.74 19.48 -4.61
N THR A 132 -7.37 20.69 -5.03
CA THR A 132 -7.48 21.90 -4.19
C THR A 132 -8.93 22.16 -3.79
N ALA A 133 -9.84 22.15 -4.75
CA ALA A 133 -11.28 22.35 -4.49
C ALA A 133 -11.85 21.24 -3.56
N LEU A 134 -11.37 20.00 -3.70
CA LEU A 134 -11.80 18.91 -2.84
C LEU A 134 -11.29 19.10 -1.39
N ILE A 135 -10.04 19.53 -1.21
CA ILE A 135 -9.47 19.86 0.10
C ILE A 135 -10.26 20.98 0.78
N GLU A 136 -10.58 22.06 0.04
CA GLU A 136 -11.38 23.16 0.54
C GLU A 136 -12.78 22.71 0.98
N ARG A 137 -13.43 21.85 0.18
CA ARG A 137 -14.75 21.30 0.51
C ARG A 137 -14.71 20.38 1.73
N ILE A 138 -13.67 19.58 1.91
CA ILE A 138 -13.48 18.74 3.10
C ILE A 138 -13.30 19.62 4.34
N GLY A 139 -12.54 20.69 4.23
CA GLY A 139 -12.29 21.61 5.32
C GLY A 139 -11.43 21.03 6.45
N SER A 140 -10.98 21.90 7.33
CA SER A 140 -10.02 21.55 8.37
C SER A 140 -10.58 20.59 9.44
N GLU A 141 -11.83 20.73 9.81
CA GLU A 141 -12.45 19.89 10.86
C GLU A 141 -12.60 18.44 10.41
N LEU A 142 -13.12 18.20 9.21
CA LEU A 142 -13.23 16.84 8.69
C LEU A 142 -11.85 16.24 8.41
N ALA A 143 -10.91 17.04 7.88
CA ALA A 143 -9.53 16.62 7.67
C ALA A 143 -8.87 16.14 8.98
N ARG A 144 -9.06 16.89 10.08
CA ARG A 144 -8.60 16.50 11.42
C ARG A 144 -9.24 15.18 11.86
N ARG A 145 -10.55 15.02 11.70
CA ARG A 145 -11.27 13.79 12.06
C ARG A 145 -10.84 12.57 11.22
N LEU A 146 -10.41 12.75 9.98
CA LEU A 146 -9.91 11.67 9.13
C LEU A 146 -8.61 11.06 9.63
N VAL A 147 -7.77 11.84 10.27
CA VAL A 147 -6.47 11.40 10.79
C VAL A 147 -6.50 11.03 12.27
N GLU A 148 -7.67 11.11 12.93
CA GLU A 148 -7.84 10.62 14.29
C GLU A 148 -7.75 9.09 14.35
N LEU A 149 -6.84 8.61 15.20
CA LEU A 149 -6.72 7.19 15.47
C LEU A 149 -7.88 6.68 16.34
N PRO A 150 -8.35 5.45 16.12
CA PRO A 150 -9.32 4.83 17.00
C PRO A 150 -8.71 4.58 18.40
N ALA A 151 -9.56 4.39 19.41
CA ALA A 151 -9.10 4.03 20.76
C ALA A 151 -8.37 2.67 20.77
N GLU A 152 -8.82 1.74 19.93
CA GLU A 152 -8.20 0.44 19.74
C GLU A 152 -6.97 0.55 18.86
N ARG A 153 -5.86 -0.04 19.33
CA ARG A 153 -4.63 -0.10 18.55
C ARG A 153 -4.79 -1.04 17.35
N VAL A 154 -4.53 -0.53 16.19
CA VAL A 154 -4.56 -1.28 14.91
C VAL A 154 -3.17 -1.75 14.58
N ALA A 155 -2.96 -3.05 14.52
CA ALA A 155 -1.65 -3.61 14.19
C ALA A 155 -1.67 -4.43 12.88
N LEU A 156 -0.54 -4.43 12.21
CA LEU A 156 -0.24 -5.18 10.99
C LEU A 156 0.97 -6.08 11.24
N GLY A 157 0.96 -7.27 10.65
CA GLY A 157 2.04 -8.25 10.78
C GLY A 157 2.20 -9.12 9.55
N GLU A 158 3.03 -10.15 9.68
CA GLU A 158 3.25 -11.18 8.66
C GLU A 158 3.63 -10.61 7.29
N PRO A 159 4.78 -9.91 7.18
CA PRO A 159 5.23 -9.28 5.94
C PRO A 159 5.48 -10.31 4.84
N GLN A 160 5.11 -9.96 3.59
CA GLN A 160 5.37 -10.76 2.40
C GLN A 160 5.59 -9.84 1.19
N LEU A 161 6.58 -10.14 0.35
CA LEU A 161 6.81 -9.41 -0.90
C LEU A 161 5.81 -9.84 -1.97
N SER A 162 5.35 -8.87 -2.77
CA SER A 162 4.58 -9.15 -3.99
C SER A 162 5.48 -9.65 -5.12
N ILE A 163 4.91 -10.46 -6.01
CA ILE A 163 5.50 -10.87 -7.29
C ILE A 163 4.68 -10.21 -8.39
N ASP A 164 5.30 -9.27 -9.11
CA ASP A 164 4.65 -8.41 -10.09
C ASP A 164 5.65 -8.00 -11.18
N ASP A 165 5.16 -7.58 -12.34
CA ASP A 165 5.98 -7.19 -13.50
C ASP A 165 6.41 -5.72 -13.50
N GLY A 166 5.91 -4.89 -12.57
CA GLY A 166 6.18 -3.44 -12.54
C GLY A 166 6.67 -2.90 -11.20
N ALA A 167 6.37 -3.59 -10.07
CA ALA A 167 6.69 -3.10 -8.74
C ALA A 167 6.89 -4.24 -7.74
N VAL A 168 7.58 -3.95 -6.66
CA VAL A 168 7.63 -4.80 -5.46
C VAL A 168 7.00 -4.05 -4.30
N ALA A 169 6.01 -4.68 -3.69
CA ALA A 169 5.41 -4.18 -2.47
C ALA A 169 5.62 -5.18 -1.32
N MET A 170 5.76 -4.67 -0.11
CA MET A 170 5.70 -5.47 1.10
C MET A 170 4.26 -5.42 1.63
N ASN A 171 3.60 -6.56 1.63
CA ASN A 171 2.22 -6.73 2.05
C ASN A 171 2.16 -7.24 3.49
N PHE A 172 1.18 -6.75 4.23
CA PHE A 172 0.89 -7.16 5.60
C PHE A 172 -0.55 -7.63 5.72
N ILE A 173 -0.83 -8.38 6.79
CA ILE A 173 -2.20 -8.71 7.17
C ILE A 173 -2.54 -8.11 8.54
N PRO A 174 -3.83 -7.87 8.84
CA PRO A 174 -4.23 -7.40 10.16
C PRO A 174 -3.75 -8.37 11.25
N ALA A 175 -3.17 -7.85 12.34
CA ALA A 175 -2.85 -8.65 13.50
C ALA A 175 -4.13 -9.03 14.25
N VAL A 176 -4.06 -10.11 15.05
CA VAL A 176 -5.17 -10.51 15.93
C VAL A 176 -5.28 -9.49 17.05
N SER A 177 -6.50 -8.96 17.27
CA SER A 177 -6.79 -8.05 18.37
C SER A 177 -7.93 -8.60 19.24
N ALA A 178 -7.90 -8.31 20.53
CA ALA A 178 -8.93 -8.76 21.46
C ALA A 178 -10.31 -8.14 21.17
N SER A 179 -10.34 -6.92 20.65
CA SER A 179 -11.58 -6.22 20.27
C SER A 179 -12.15 -6.66 18.92
N GLY A 180 -11.38 -7.39 18.10
CA GLY A 180 -11.72 -7.67 16.72
C GLY A 180 -11.58 -6.46 15.78
N TYR A 181 -11.31 -5.27 16.30
CA TYR A 181 -11.07 -4.08 15.46
C TYR A 181 -9.73 -4.20 14.74
N SER A 182 -9.68 -3.84 13.46
CA SER A 182 -8.52 -4.09 12.61
C SER A 182 -8.25 -2.93 11.65
N TYR A 183 -7.15 -3.02 10.92
CA TYR A 183 -6.82 -2.10 9.82
C TYR A 183 -7.96 -1.96 8.79
N HIS A 184 -8.72 -3.03 8.55
CA HIS A 184 -9.85 -2.97 7.63
C HIS A 184 -11.02 -2.14 8.18
N HIS A 185 -11.25 -2.21 9.49
CA HIS A 185 -12.21 -1.35 10.17
C HIS A 185 -11.79 0.12 10.14
N LEU A 186 -10.50 0.41 10.35
CA LEU A 186 -9.97 1.77 10.22
C LEU A 186 -10.25 2.36 8.82
N ARG A 187 -10.07 1.57 7.77
CA ARG A 187 -10.39 1.97 6.39
C ARG A 187 -11.89 2.23 6.18
N ARG A 188 -12.74 1.34 6.70
CA ARG A 188 -14.19 1.48 6.68
C ARG A 188 -14.62 2.78 7.35
N ASP A 189 -14.08 3.06 8.53
CA ASP A 189 -14.46 4.24 9.32
C ASP A 189 -13.96 5.53 8.69
N ALA A 190 -12.79 5.53 8.09
CA ALA A 190 -12.29 6.67 7.30
C ALA A 190 -13.19 6.96 6.09
N TRP A 191 -13.66 5.92 5.40
CA TRP A 191 -14.64 6.05 4.33
C TRP A 191 -15.96 6.63 4.82
N ALA A 192 -16.51 6.08 5.91
CA ALA A 192 -17.78 6.53 6.47
C ALA A 192 -17.75 8.02 6.86
N LYS A 193 -16.67 8.48 7.51
CA LYS A 193 -16.49 9.91 7.88
C LYS A 193 -16.62 10.86 6.70
N LEU A 194 -16.13 10.47 5.52
CA LEU A 194 -16.26 11.29 4.29
C LEU A 194 -17.66 11.19 3.67
N GLY A 195 -18.22 9.97 3.63
CA GLY A 195 -19.59 9.74 3.12
C GLY A 195 -20.64 10.52 3.89
N ASP A 196 -20.58 10.49 5.22
CA ASP A 196 -21.48 11.23 6.11
C ASP A 196 -21.39 12.76 5.88
N ALA A 197 -20.25 13.24 5.44
CA ALA A 197 -20.04 14.64 5.06
C ALA A 197 -20.40 14.95 3.60
N GLY A 198 -20.95 13.98 2.85
CA GLY A 198 -21.35 14.14 1.45
C GLY A 198 -20.17 14.22 0.47
N VAL A 199 -18.98 13.78 0.88
CA VAL A 199 -17.81 13.72 0.00
C VAL A 199 -17.84 12.42 -0.78
N LYS A 200 -17.94 12.50 -2.11
CA LYS A 200 -17.85 11.34 -2.99
C LYS A 200 -16.39 10.86 -3.02
N ILE A 201 -16.20 9.58 -2.72
CA ILE A 201 -14.90 8.93 -2.76
C ILE A 201 -14.80 8.12 -4.04
N GLU A 202 -13.79 8.39 -4.84
CA GLU A 202 -13.55 7.69 -6.11
C GLU A 202 -12.44 6.63 -5.98
N SER A 203 -12.21 6.15 -4.76
CA SER A 203 -11.17 5.17 -4.49
C SER A 203 -11.39 3.87 -5.26
N ARG A 204 -10.35 3.44 -5.96
CA ARG A 204 -10.24 2.11 -6.57
C ARG A 204 -9.62 1.10 -5.60
N TYR A 205 -9.24 1.56 -4.41
CA TYR A 205 -8.42 0.81 -3.46
C TYR A 205 -9.23 0.20 -2.30
N ALA A 206 -10.44 -0.29 -2.60
CA ALA A 206 -11.31 -0.96 -1.63
C ALA A 206 -10.99 -2.46 -1.41
N VAL A 207 -9.83 -2.92 -1.85
CA VAL A 207 -9.40 -4.32 -1.72
C VAL A 207 -8.81 -4.62 -0.33
N PRO A 208 -8.90 -5.88 0.17
CA PRO A 208 -8.24 -6.30 1.41
C PRO A 208 -6.72 -6.35 1.19
N SER A 209 -6.07 -5.22 1.40
CA SER A 209 -4.63 -5.05 1.24
C SER A 209 -4.09 -4.01 2.21
N ALA A 210 -2.99 -4.33 2.85
CA ALA A 210 -2.14 -3.40 3.58
C ALA A 210 -0.72 -3.57 3.01
N HIS A 211 -0.28 -2.64 2.15
CA HIS A 211 1.01 -2.79 1.50
C HIS A 211 1.79 -1.48 1.49
N ILE A 212 3.10 -1.63 1.44
CA ILE A 212 4.07 -0.57 1.23
C ILE A 212 4.76 -0.86 -0.11
N THR A 213 4.68 0.02 -1.09
CA THR A 213 5.52 -0.08 -2.28
C THR A 213 6.96 0.19 -1.86
N ILE A 214 7.85 -0.78 -2.09
CA ILE A 214 9.26 -0.67 -1.69
C ILE A 214 10.19 -0.44 -2.87
N ALA A 215 9.79 -0.87 -4.07
CA ALA A 215 10.57 -0.69 -5.30
C ALA A 215 9.68 -0.69 -6.54
N ARG A 216 10.18 -0.11 -7.64
CA ARG A 216 9.53 -0.10 -8.95
C ARG A 216 10.54 -0.40 -10.06
N ILE A 217 10.09 -1.09 -11.09
CA ILE A 217 10.83 -1.25 -12.33
C ILE A 217 10.80 0.09 -13.08
N VAL A 218 11.96 0.65 -13.38
CA VAL A 218 12.12 1.86 -14.19
C VAL A 218 12.94 1.62 -15.46
N SER A 219 13.60 0.45 -15.53
CA SER A 219 14.35 -0.04 -16.68
C SER A 219 14.16 -1.54 -16.82
N THR A 220 14.17 -2.05 -18.03
CA THR A 220 14.14 -3.51 -18.30
C THR A 220 15.52 -4.16 -18.30
N GLU A 221 16.61 -3.38 -18.16
CA GLU A 221 18.00 -3.86 -18.35
C GLU A 221 18.37 -5.05 -17.47
N ASP A 222 17.84 -5.09 -16.23
CA ASP A 222 18.12 -6.20 -15.30
C ASP A 222 17.34 -7.49 -15.63
N HIS A 223 16.38 -7.43 -16.56
CA HIS A 223 15.40 -8.50 -16.80
C HIS A 223 15.24 -8.83 -18.30
N LEU A 224 16.28 -8.62 -19.13
CA LEU A 224 16.24 -8.79 -20.59
C LEU A 224 16.13 -10.26 -21.02
N SER A 225 16.47 -11.23 -20.19
CA SER A 225 16.41 -12.65 -20.53
C SER A 225 15.44 -13.42 -19.60
N ALA A 226 14.87 -14.49 -20.14
CA ALA A 226 14.04 -15.40 -19.32
C ALA A 226 14.81 -15.97 -18.12
N GLU A 227 16.14 -16.12 -18.21
CA GLU A 227 16.96 -16.55 -17.09
C GLU A 227 17.06 -15.45 -16.01
N ALA A 228 17.21 -14.19 -16.39
CA ALA A 228 17.23 -13.08 -15.45
C ALA A 228 15.89 -12.94 -14.73
N VAL A 229 14.77 -13.08 -15.45
CA VAL A 229 13.42 -13.09 -14.89
C VAL A 229 13.22 -14.27 -13.92
N ARG A 230 13.68 -15.47 -14.29
CA ARG A 230 13.62 -16.63 -13.37
C ARG A 230 14.43 -16.40 -12.09
N ARG A 231 15.64 -15.81 -12.20
CA ARG A 231 16.44 -15.45 -11.01
C ARG A 231 15.74 -14.43 -10.13
N TRP A 232 15.07 -13.45 -10.74
CA TRP A 232 14.28 -12.46 -10.04
C TRP A 232 13.14 -13.09 -9.25
N VAL A 233 12.33 -13.95 -9.89
CA VAL A 233 11.24 -14.68 -9.23
C VAL A 233 11.78 -15.56 -8.10
N ALA A 234 12.87 -16.30 -8.34
CA ALA A 234 13.47 -17.16 -7.35
C ALA A 234 13.95 -16.39 -6.11
N LEU A 235 14.54 -15.19 -6.29
CA LEU A 235 14.90 -14.31 -5.17
C LEU A 235 13.68 -13.87 -4.37
N LEU A 236 12.60 -13.42 -5.04
CA LEU A 236 11.38 -13.00 -4.34
C LEU A 236 10.76 -14.15 -3.54
N GLU A 237 10.78 -15.38 -4.07
CA GLU A 237 10.29 -16.56 -3.36
C GLU A 237 11.20 -16.90 -2.15
N GLU A 238 12.53 -16.87 -2.33
CA GLU A 238 13.49 -17.07 -1.24
C GLU A 238 13.29 -16.05 -0.11
N LEU A 239 13.13 -14.77 -0.47
CA LEU A 239 12.87 -13.70 0.48
C LEU A 239 11.53 -13.90 1.21
N ASN A 240 10.50 -14.37 0.53
CA ASN A 240 9.21 -14.68 1.14
C ASN A 240 9.30 -15.88 2.11
N VAL A 241 10.07 -16.91 1.78
CA VAL A 241 10.36 -18.02 2.70
C VAL A 241 11.11 -17.50 3.93
N TRP A 242 12.13 -16.67 3.74
CA TRP A 242 12.89 -16.05 4.83
C TRP A 242 12.00 -15.16 5.71
N LEU A 243 11.16 -14.26 5.11
CA LEU A 243 10.23 -13.40 5.84
C LEU A 243 9.28 -14.24 6.71
N ARG A 244 8.73 -15.32 6.17
CA ARG A 244 7.84 -16.21 6.91
C ARG A 244 8.55 -16.86 8.09
N ARG A 245 9.76 -17.33 7.93
CA ARG A 245 10.53 -17.99 8.98
C ARG A 245 10.94 -17.04 10.10
N GLU A 246 11.41 -15.84 9.76
CA GLU A 246 12.02 -14.90 10.72
C GLU A 246 10.99 -13.90 11.31
N TRP A 247 9.93 -13.56 10.56
CA TRP A 247 9.09 -12.42 10.90
C TRP A 247 7.60 -12.74 11.11
N TRP A 248 7.18 -14.01 10.97
CA TRP A 248 5.81 -14.43 11.25
C TRP A 248 5.66 -15.12 12.60
N THR A 249 6.70 -15.14 13.39
CA THR A 249 6.67 -15.72 14.72
C THR A 249 6.26 -14.67 15.76
N PRO A 250 5.56 -15.05 16.84
CA PRO A 250 5.20 -14.11 17.91
C PRO A 250 6.42 -13.38 18.51
N ASP A 251 7.58 -14.03 18.52
CA ASP A 251 8.82 -13.52 19.11
C ASP A 251 9.63 -12.64 18.14
N SER A 252 9.20 -12.47 16.89
CA SER A 252 9.93 -11.70 15.88
C SER A 252 10.09 -10.22 16.21
N GLY A 253 9.27 -9.70 17.13
CA GLY A 253 9.25 -8.27 17.50
C GLY A 253 8.74 -7.34 16.39
N LEU A 254 8.30 -7.87 15.24
CA LEU A 254 7.73 -7.07 14.16
C LEU A 254 6.22 -6.90 14.35
N GLU A 255 5.85 -6.04 15.26
CA GLU A 255 4.49 -5.51 15.33
C GLU A 255 4.49 -4.08 14.79
N TRP A 256 3.75 -3.85 13.70
CA TRP A 256 3.52 -2.53 13.20
C TRP A 256 2.17 -2.01 13.68
N VAL A 257 2.18 -1.28 14.78
CA VAL A 257 0.98 -0.53 15.23
C VAL A 257 0.86 0.72 14.35
N VAL A 258 -0.22 0.76 13.57
CA VAL A 258 -0.52 1.84 12.62
C VAL A 258 -0.73 3.15 13.38
N GLY A 259 0.05 4.18 13.06
CA GLY A 259 -0.05 5.49 13.69
C GLY A 259 0.69 5.64 15.04
N LYS A 260 1.39 4.59 15.54
CA LYS A 260 2.06 4.64 16.86
C LYS A 260 3.20 5.67 16.89
N ASP A 261 4.11 5.59 15.92
CA ASP A 261 5.32 6.43 15.92
C ASP A 261 5.05 7.81 15.29
N ARG A 262 4.11 7.83 14.39
CA ARG A 262 3.70 9.03 13.67
C ARG A 262 2.24 8.86 13.30
N GLY A 263 1.35 9.73 13.76
CA GLY A 263 -0.08 9.66 13.48
C GLY A 263 -0.41 9.49 12.00
N LEU A 264 -1.66 9.28 11.67
CA LEU A 264 -2.09 9.25 10.28
C LEU A 264 -1.83 10.61 9.63
N VAL A 265 -1.55 10.61 8.34
CA VAL A 265 -1.29 11.85 7.59
C VAL A 265 -2.22 11.92 6.39
N PHE A 266 -2.91 13.05 6.24
CA PHE A 266 -3.73 13.35 5.08
C PHE A 266 -2.92 14.20 4.12
N HIS A 267 -2.63 13.64 2.94
CA HIS A 267 -1.81 14.25 1.90
C HIS A 267 -2.59 14.51 0.63
N GLY A 268 -2.32 15.67 0.00
CA GLY A 268 -2.75 15.99 -1.36
C GLY A 268 -1.56 16.26 -2.29
N GLY A 269 -1.76 16.10 -3.61
CA GLY A 269 -0.76 16.43 -4.63
C GLY A 269 -0.17 15.21 -5.32
N ARG A 270 1.10 15.28 -5.70
CA ARG A 270 1.85 14.23 -6.44
C ARG A 270 2.34 13.11 -5.51
N VAL A 271 1.41 12.34 -4.98
CA VAL A 271 1.66 11.38 -3.89
C VAL A 271 2.23 10.02 -4.30
N TRP A 272 2.37 9.74 -5.61
CA TRP A 272 2.64 8.39 -6.14
C TRP A 272 3.95 7.76 -5.69
N TYR A 273 4.96 8.59 -5.45
CA TYR A 273 6.31 8.13 -5.09
C TYR A 273 6.71 8.56 -3.67
N GLY A 274 5.71 8.78 -2.82
CA GLY A 274 5.90 9.12 -1.42
C GLY A 274 5.96 10.63 -1.12
N LEU A 275 6.15 11.45 -2.14
CA LEU A 275 6.25 12.91 -2.02
C LEU A 275 4.85 13.52 -2.14
N GLY A 276 4.23 13.89 -1.02
CA GLY A 276 3.01 14.71 -1.04
C GLY A 276 3.38 16.19 -1.06
N GLU A 277 2.78 16.98 -1.95
CA GLU A 277 3.04 18.42 -2.03
C GLU A 277 2.38 19.17 -0.89
N HIS A 278 1.23 18.70 -0.43
CA HIS A 278 0.44 19.34 0.61
C HIS A 278 0.12 18.38 1.74
N VAL A 279 0.59 18.68 2.93
CA VAL A 279 0.10 18.06 4.16
C VAL A 279 -1.19 18.77 4.56
N VAL A 280 -2.33 18.11 4.42
CA VAL A 280 -3.66 18.68 4.73
C VAL A 280 -3.94 18.59 6.23
N ALA A 281 -3.63 17.44 6.84
CA ALA A 281 -3.73 17.22 8.27
C ALA A 281 -2.77 16.14 8.76
N VAL A 282 -2.36 16.25 10.01
CA VAL A 282 -1.55 15.24 10.73
C VAL A 282 -2.27 14.89 12.01
N GLY A 283 -2.50 13.59 12.23
CA GLY A 283 -3.07 13.07 13.45
C GLY A 283 -2.03 12.96 14.57
N GLU A 284 -2.52 12.90 15.80
CA GLU A 284 -1.69 12.56 16.95
C GLU A 284 -1.31 11.08 16.90
N SER A 285 -0.13 10.75 17.41
CA SER A 285 0.26 9.35 17.64
C SER A 285 -0.43 8.81 18.90
N TYR A 286 -0.52 7.47 19.02
CA TYR A 286 -0.96 6.90 20.29
C TYR A 286 -0.04 7.36 21.42
N ALA A 287 -0.66 7.71 22.56
CA ALA A 287 0.10 7.98 23.77
C ALA A 287 0.98 6.78 24.15
N SER A 288 2.20 7.06 24.54
CA SER A 288 3.22 6.07 24.94
C SER A 288 2.78 5.22 26.11
#